data_4d3c76779d556b8c9231ae59d8cc28d9
#
_entry.id   4d3c76779d556b8c9231ae59d8cc28d9
#
_cell.length_a   1.000
_cell.length_b   1.000
_cell.length_c   1.000
_cell.angle_alpha   90.00
_cell.angle_beta   90.00
_cell.angle_gamma   90.00
#
_symmetry.space_group_name_H-M   'P 1'
#
loop_
_entity.id
_entity.type
_entity.pdbx_description
1 polymer ?
#
loop_
_entity_poly.entity_id
_entity_poly.type
_entity_poly.pdbx_seq_one_letter_code
_entity_poly.pdbx_strand_id
1 'polypeptide(L)'
;MSTDFAYQSSILAADSPTYDVGQVLTACPETGELLDIQYDWDKVEVPSSLKEFESAWSNRNHPLDYSGVWRFRNLFPFASDDQIVTIGEGQTLLQRSNSVAKYVGMNEGQLFLQYEGLNPSGSFK
;
A
#
# COMPACT_ATOMS: atom_id res chain seq x y z
N MET A 1 -8.38 5.86 -16.04
CA MET A 1 -9.19 5.32 -14.93
C MET A 1 -10.04 6.43 -14.37
N SER A 2 -11.28 6.14 -13.93
CA SER A 2 -12.07 7.13 -13.19
C SER A 2 -11.44 7.32 -11.82
N THR A 3 -11.25 8.57 -11.42
CA THR A 3 -10.75 8.94 -10.07
C THR A 3 -11.90 9.32 -9.14
N ASP A 4 -13.14 9.08 -9.57
CA ASP A 4 -14.36 9.55 -8.92
C ASP A 4 -14.64 8.89 -7.56
N PHE A 5 -13.81 7.94 -7.16
CA PHE A 5 -13.97 7.20 -5.91
C PHE A 5 -13.01 7.63 -4.80
N ALA A 6 -12.16 8.63 -5.05
CA ALA A 6 -11.21 9.10 -4.04
C ALA A 6 -10.89 10.59 -4.22
N TYR A 7 -10.51 11.23 -3.12
CA TYR A 7 -10.09 12.63 -3.05
C TYR A 7 -9.03 12.82 -1.98
N GLN A 8 -8.32 13.93 -2.03
CA GLN A 8 -7.35 14.32 -1.00
C GLN A 8 -8.02 15.32 -0.04
N SER A 9 -7.85 15.12 1.27
CA SER A 9 -8.24 16.10 2.28
C SER A 9 -7.41 15.95 3.55
N SER A 10 -7.35 16.98 4.40
CA SER A 10 -6.81 16.83 5.75
C SER A 10 -7.78 16.06 6.64
N ILE A 11 -7.26 15.10 7.40
CA ILE A 11 -8.04 14.36 8.41
C ILE A 11 -8.12 15.10 9.75
N LEU A 12 -7.37 16.19 9.90
CA LEU A 12 -7.28 16.94 11.16
C LEU A 12 -8.40 17.95 11.35
N ALA A 13 -9.08 18.33 10.27
CA ALA A 13 -10.17 19.31 10.30
C ALA A 13 -11.41 18.78 9.60
N ALA A 14 -12.56 18.85 10.27
CA ALA A 14 -13.83 18.32 9.76
C ALA A 14 -14.31 19.00 8.47
N ASP A 15 -13.96 20.28 8.28
CA ASP A 15 -14.36 21.10 7.14
C ASP A 15 -13.19 21.35 6.18
N SER A 16 -12.25 20.42 6.09
CA SER A 16 -11.10 20.53 5.19
C SER A 16 -11.54 20.59 3.72
N PRO A 17 -10.91 21.47 2.92
CA PRO A 17 -11.13 21.45 1.49
C PRO A 17 -10.71 20.10 0.88
N THR A 18 -11.39 19.73 -0.18
CA THR A 18 -11.10 18.49 -0.94
C THR A 18 -10.42 18.81 -2.25
N TYR A 19 -9.48 17.97 -2.65
CA TYR A 19 -8.72 18.11 -3.89
C TYR A 19 -8.76 16.82 -4.69
N ASP A 20 -8.67 16.94 -5.99
CA ASP A 20 -8.57 15.79 -6.89
C ASP A 20 -7.29 15.00 -6.63
N VAL A 21 -7.37 13.67 -6.62
CA VAL A 21 -6.22 12.78 -6.38
C VAL A 21 -5.15 12.85 -7.46
N GLY A 22 -5.47 13.33 -8.65
CA GLY A 22 -4.50 13.58 -9.72
C GLY A 22 -3.66 14.84 -9.50
N GLN A 23 -4.00 15.70 -8.54
CA GLN A 23 -3.18 16.84 -8.19
C GLN A 23 -2.00 16.41 -7.34
N VAL A 24 -0.80 16.83 -7.73
CA VAL A 24 0.42 16.56 -6.95
C VAL A 24 0.55 17.61 -5.85
N LEU A 25 0.04 17.29 -4.67
CA LEU A 25 0.07 18.16 -3.50
C LEU A 25 0.90 17.51 -2.39
N THR A 26 1.81 18.26 -1.79
CA THR A 26 2.60 17.83 -0.63
C THR A 26 1.95 18.19 0.71
N ALA A 27 1.05 19.16 0.68
CA ALA A 27 0.25 19.62 1.82
C ALA A 27 -0.96 20.38 1.30
N CYS A 28 -1.93 20.65 2.18
CA CYS A 28 -3.07 21.49 1.88
C CYS A 28 -2.61 22.92 1.53
N PRO A 29 -2.95 23.46 0.35
CA PRO A 29 -2.54 24.80 -0.05
C PRO A 29 -3.07 25.91 0.85
N GLU A 30 -4.19 25.68 1.55
CA GLU A 30 -4.85 26.68 2.37
C GLU A 30 -4.36 26.65 3.81
N THR A 31 -4.10 25.45 4.37
CA THR A 31 -3.79 25.30 5.80
C THR A 31 -2.37 24.87 6.08
N GLY A 32 -1.67 24.31 5.06
CA GLY A 32 -0.34 23.70 5.23
C GLY A 32 -0.35 22.33 5.91
N GLU A 33 -1.52 21.79 6.23
CA GLU A 33 -1.67 20.47 6.84
C GLU A 33 -1.40 19.34 5.84
N LEU A 34 -0.97 18.19 6.35
CA LEU A 34 -0.82 16.97 5.52
C LEU A 34 -2.18 16.52 4.99
N LEU A 35 -2.16 16.11 3.75
CA LEU A 35 -3.32 15.52 3.07
C LEU A 35 -3.24 13.99 3.14
N ASP A 36 -4.40 13.36 3.22
CA ASP A 36 -4.59 11.93 3.11
C ASP A 36 -5.55 11.61 1.97
N ILE A 37 -5.49 10.39 1.44
CA ILE A 37 -6.41 9.91 0.42
C ILE A 37 -7.65 9.36 1.11
N GLN A 38 -8.79 9.99 0.85
CA GLN A 38 -10.09 9.55 1.32
C GLN A 38 -10.80 8.78 0.20
N TYR A 39 -11.36 7.61 0.53
CA TYR A 39 -12.06 6.75 -0.42
C TYR A 39 -13.57 6.80 -0.21
N ASP A 40 -14.29 6.89 -1.29
CA ASP A 40 -15.72 6.58 -1.34
C ASP A 40 -15.87 5.06 -1.55
N TRP A 41 -15.91 4.33 -0.46
CA TRP A 41 -15.93 2.86 -0.46
C TRP A 41 -17.17 2.26 -1.15
N ASP A 42 -18.23 3.04 -1.33
CA ASP A 42 -19.42 2.59 -2.08
C ASP A 42 -19.16 2.53 -3.60
N LYS A 43 -18.11 3.21 -4.06
CA LYS A 43 -17.69 3.24 -5.47
C LYS A 43 -16.46 2.39 -5.77
N VAL A 44 -15.75 1.93 -4.76
CA VAL A 44 -14.55 1.12 -4.92
C VAL A 44 -14.93 -0.35 -5.08
N GLU A 45 -14.54 -0.97 -6.19
CA GLU A 45 -14.61 -2.41 -6.34
C GLU A 45 -13.54 -3.08 -5.48
N VAL A 46 -13.91 -3.38 -4.23
CA VAL A 46 -13.02 -4.08 -3.31
C VAL A 46 -13.19 -5.58 -3.52
N PRO A 47 -12.11 -6.33 -3.74
CA PRO A 47 -12.16 -7.79 -3.80
C PRO A 47 -12.79 -8.40 -2.55
N SER A 48 -13.57 -9.46 -2.73
CA SER A 48 -14.27 -10.15 -1.62
C SER A 48 -13.30 -10.86 -0.67
N SER A 49 -12.07 -11.10 -1.10
CA SER A 49 -11.01 -11.70 -0.28
C SER A 49 -9.61 -11.32 -0.76
N LEU A 50 -8.63 -11.40 0.14
CA LEU A 50 -7.22 -11.22 -0.19
C LEU A 50 -6.69 -12.25 -1.20
N LYS A 51 -7.38 -13.37 -1.42
CA LYS A 51 -7.00 -14.39 -2.40
C LYS A 51 -6.96 -13.87 -3.83
N GLU A 52 -7.75 -12.84 -4.13
CA GLU A 52 -7.74 -12.22 -5.46
C GLU A 52 -6.42 -11.51 -5.73
N PHE A 53 -5.88 -10.80 -4.76
CA PHE A 53 -4.54 -10.20 -4.84
C PHE A 53 -3.43 -11.26 -4.84
N GLU A 54 -3.60 -12.35 -4.10
CA GLU A 54 -2.65 -13.47 -4.11
C GLU A 54 -2.63 -14.18 -5.47
N SER A 55 -3.77 -14.30 -6.14
CA SER A 55 -3.82 -14.87 -7.50
C SER A 55 -3.10 -13.98 -8.52
N ALA A 56 -3.18 -12.66 -8.39
CA ALA A 56 -2.39 -11.74 -9.20
C ALA A 56 -0.87 -11.99 -9.01
N TRP A 57 -0.43 -12.14 -7.77
CA TRP A 57 0.98 -12.43 -7.46
C TRP A 57 1.51 -13.72 -8.10
N SER A 58 0.66 -14.69 -8.42
CA SER A 58 1.05 -15.90 -9.12
C SER A 58 1.51 -15.63 -10.58
N ASN A 59 1.12 -14.51 -11.16
CA ASN A 59 1.53 -14.06 -12.49
C ASN A 59 2.93 -13.40 -12.46
N ARG A 60 3.96 -14.21 -12.29
CA ARG A 60 5.35 -13.76 -12.13
C ARG A 60 5.94 -13.09 -13.38
N ASN A 61 5.29 -13.21 -14.52
CA ASN A 61 5.74 -12.59 -15.77
C ASN A 61 5.23 -11.16 -15.94
N HIS A 62 4.30 -10.71 -15.12
CA HIS A 62 3.79 -9.36 -15.16
C HIS A 62 4.36 -8.54 -13.97
N PRO A 63 5.21 -7.55 -14.21
CA PRO A 63 5.93 -6.84 -13.14
C PRO A 63 5.02 -6.25 -12.06
N LEU A 64 3.89 -5.65 -12.46
CA LEU A 64 2.94 -5.04 -11.53
C LEU A 64 2.20 -6.08 -10.67
N ASP A 65 1.82 -7.22 -11.25
CA ASP A 65 1.16 -8.29 -10.52
C ASP A 65 2.12 -8.97 -9.54
N TYR A 66 3.39 -9.07 -9.92
CA TYR A 66 4.43 -9.64 -9.08
C TYR A 66 4.88 -8.70 -7.96
N SER A 67 4.73 -7.38 -8.11
CA SER A 67 5.07 -6.41 -7.07
C SER A 67 4.25 -6.63 -5.79
N GLY A 68 4.88 -6.49 -4.64
CA GLY A 68 4.21 -6.52 -3.34
C GLY A 68 3.35 -5.28 -3.07
N VAL A 69 3.52 -4.23 -3.86
CA VAL A 69 2.78 -2.96 -3.76
C VAL A 69 1.76 -2.86 -4.90
N TRP A 70 2.22 -2.94 -6.14
CA TRP A 70 1.38 -2.63 -7.31
C TRP A 70 0.37 -3.72 -7.67
N ARG A 71 0.44 -4.91 -7.09
CA ARG A 71 -0.65 -5.89 -7.19
C ARG A 71 -1.96 -5.37 -6.59
N PHE A 72 -1.89 -4.34 -5.73
CA PHE A 72 -3.03 -3.64 -5.15
C PHE A 72 -3.43 -2.38 -5.92
N ARG A 73 -2.89 -2.14 -7.12
CA ARG A 73 -3.05 -0.89 -7.88
C ARG A 73 -4.50 -0.49 -8.17
N ASN A 74 -5.42 -1.45 -8.16
CA ASN A 74 -6.85 -1.16 -8.28
C ASN A 74 -7.39 -0.27 -7.15
N LEU A 75 -6.67 -0.23 -6.02
CA LEU A 75 -6.96 0.65 -4.90
C LEU A 75 -6.18 1.97 -4.95
N PHE A 76 -5.34 2.18 -5.97
CA PHE A 76 -4.52 3.40 -6.10
C PHE A 76 -5.07 4.29 -7.22
N PRO A 77 -5.84 5.34 -6.86
CA PRO A 77 -6.58 6.15 -7.85
C PRO A 77 -5.71 7.14 -8.63
N PHE A 78 -4.43 7.25 -8.32
CA PHE A 78 -3.54 8.32 -8.77
C PHE A 78 -2.54 7.91 -9.86
N ALA A 79 -2.46 6.64 -10.24
CA ALA A 79 -1.53 6.16 -11.26
C ALA A 79 -2.19 5.15 -12.21
N SER A 80 -1.97 5.31 -13.50
CA SER A 80 -2.31 4.30 -14.51
C SER A 80 -1.15 3.33 -14.71
N ASP A 81 -1.44 2.13 -15.19
CA ASP A 81 -0.45 1.05 -15.32
C ASP A 81 0.79 1.43 -16.15
N ASP A 82 0.61 2.29 -17.16
CA ASP A 82 1.68 2.79 -18.04
C ASP A 82 2.59 3.84 -17.37
N GLN A 83 2.17 4.41 -16.25
CA GLN A 83 2.93 5.39 -15.47
C GLN A 83 3.70 4.75 -14.30
N ILE A 84 3.42 3.49 -13.99
CA ILE A 84 4.01 2.79 -12.86
C ILE A 84 5.37 2.24 -13.22
N VAL A 85 6.36 2.56 -12.40
CA VAL A 85 7.70 1.95 -12.41
C VAL A 85 7.84 1.07 -11.18
N THR A 86 8.24 -0.19 -11.36
CA THR A 86 8.42 -1.14 -10.26
C THR A 86 9.73 -1.89 -10.38
N ILE A 87 10.34 -2.20 -9.27
CA ILE A 87 11.50 -3.09 -9.11
C ILE A 87 11.15 -4.36 -8.32
N GLY A 88 9.85 -4.66 -8.18
CA GLY A 88 9.35 -5.78 -7.38
C GLY A 88 9.33 -5.51 -5.88
N GLU A 89 9.24 -4.24 -5.48
CA GLU A 89 9.18 -3.80 -4.08
C GLU A 89 8.01 -4.39 -3.29
N GLY A 90 8.11 -4.36 -1.96
CA GLY A 90 7.05 -4.75 -1.04
C GLY A 90 6.92 -6.25 -0.77
N GLN A 91 7.81 -7.09 -1.35
CA GLN A 91 7.84 -8.54 -1.09
C GLN A 91 8.90 -8.89 -0.05
N THR A 92 8.81 -8.30 1.12
CA THR A 92 9.76 -8.52 2.19
C THR A 92 9.47 -9.81 2.95
N LEU A 93 10.55 -10.43 3.47
CA LEU A 93 10.48 -11.74 4.09
C LEU A 93 9.84 -11.66 5.48
N LEU A 94 8.79 -12.43 5.69
CA LEU A 94 8.23 -12.71 7.03
C LEU A 94 8.78 -14.04 7.52
N GLN A 95 9.71 -13.99 8.47
CA GLN A 95 10.45 -15.16 8.97
C GLN A 95 10.01 -15.55 10.37
N ARG A 96 9.66 -16.83 10.56
CA ARG A 96 9.43 -17.39 11.89
C ARG A 96 10.76 -17.42 12.67
N SER A 97 10.74 -16.93 13.91
CA SER A 97 11.94 -16.85 14.76
C SER A 97 11.72 -17.45 16.15
N ASN A 98 11.92 -18.76 16.25
CA ASN A 98 11.76 -19.48 17.52
C ASN A 98 12.82 -19.11 18.56
N SER A 99 14.05 -18.82 18.12
CA SER A 99 15.13 -18.41 19.03
C SER A 99 14.86 -17.08 19.72
N VAL A 100 14.36 -16.09 18.96
CA VAL A 100 13.98 -14.79 19.53
C VAL A 100 12.71 -14.93 20.37
N ALA A 101 11.73 -15.73 19.94
CA ALA A 101 10.55 -16.03 20.73
C ALA A 101 10.92 -16.54 22.12
N LYS A 102 11.80 -17.55 22.20
CA LYS A 102 12.31 -18.09 23.45
C LYS A 102 13.01 -17.02 24.31
N TYR A 103 13.82 -16.17 23.68
CA TYR A 103 14.55 -15.10 24.39
C TYR A 103 13.61 -14.10 25.06
N VAL A 104 12.48 -13.76 24.42
CA VAL A 104 11.48 -12.80 24.93
C VAL A 104 10.35 -13.49 25.73
N GLY A 105 10.44 -14.78 26.02
CA GLY A 105 9.46 -15.52 26.82
C GLY A 105 8.17 -15.91 26.08
N MET A 106 8.19 -15.91 24.75
CA MET A 106 7.07 -16.39 23.92
C MET A 106 7.24 -17.87 23.56
N ASN A 107 6.11 -18.54 23.27
CA ASN A 107 6.15 -19.92 22.78
C ASN A 107 6.66 -19.99 21.34
N GLU A 108 7.18 -21.16 20.97
CA GLU A 108 7.58 -21.42 19.60
C GLU A 108 6.41 -21.23 18.62
N GLY A 109 6.68 -20.61 17.48
CA GLY A 109 5.70 -20.34 16.45
C GLY A 109 4.83 -19.11 16.67
N GLN A 110 5.01 -18.38 17.76
CA GLN A 110 4.24 -17.18 18.05
C GLN A 110 4.92 -15.88 17.60
N LEU A 111 6.21 -15.92 17.22
CA LEU A 111 6.94 -14.74 16.79
C LEU A 111 7.39 -14.86 15.34
N PHE A 112 7.04 -13.84 14.57
CA PHE A 112 7.51 -13.66 13.20
C PHE A 112 8.19 -12.29 13.08
N LEU A 113 9.30 -12.25 12.38
CA LEU A 113 10.07 -11.04 12.11
C LEU A 113 9.99 -10.74 10.63
N GLN A 114 9.56 -9.53 10.30
CA GLN A 114 9.57 -9.05 8.92
C GLN A 114 10.85 -8.26 8.66
N TYR A 115 11.63 -8.71 7.69
CA TYR A 115 12.90 -8.08 7.37
C TYR A 115 12.76 -7.15 6.16
N GLU A 116 12.48 -5.89 6.44
CA GLU A 116 12.29 -4.85 5.45
C GLU A 116 13.56 -4.50 4.65
N GLY A 117 14.75 -4.79 5.19
CA GLY A 117 16.02 -4.61 4.47
C GLY A 117 16.19 -5.49 3.23
N LEU A 118 15.34 -6.51 3.05
CA LEU A 118 15.28 -7.32 1.82
C LEU A 118 14.45 -6.69 0.70
N ASN A 119 13.86 -5.53 0.93
CA ASN A 119 13.24 -4.79 -0.15
C ASN A 119 14.30 -4.47 -1.23
N PRO A 120 13.99 -4.60 -2.55
CA PRO A 120 14.95 -4.30 -3.63
C PRO A 120 15.60 -2.91 -3.54
N SER A 121 14.92 -1.96 -2.92
CA SER A 121 15.48 -0.63 -2.61
C SER A 121 16.54 -0.62 -1.51
N GLY A 122 16.73 -1.73 -0.76
CA GLY A 122 17.55 -1.79 0.44
C GLY A 122 17.03 -0.93 1.61
N SER A 123 15.80 -0.45 1.52
CA SER A 123 15.15 0.43 2.49
C SER A 123 13.83 -0.17 2.97
N PHE A 124 13.43 0.17 4.18
CA PHE A 124 12.11 -0.15 4.71
C PHE A 124 10.97 0.69 4.08
N LYS A 125 11.31 1.59 3.20
CA LYS A 125 10.35 2.46 2.48
C LYS A 125 10.01 1.89 1.12
#